data_1e89b48a5bad81fc13c31b557bab1920
#
_entry.id   1e89b48a5bad81fc13c31b557bab1920
#
_cell.length_a   1.000
_cell.length_b   1.000
_cell.length_c   1.000
_cell.angle_alpha   90.00
_cell.angle_beta   90.00
_cell.angle_gamma   90.00
#
_symmetry.space_group_name_H-M   'P 1'
#
loop_
_entity.id
_entity.type
_entity.pdbx_description
1 polymer ?
#
loop_
_entity_poly.entity_id
_entity_poly.type
_entity_poly.pdbx_seq_one_letter_code
_entity_poly.pdbx_strand_id
1 'polypeptide(L)'
;MKSELQNKVIYQVYVRNYTKAGTFKALIKKLDYIKSLGIDIIYLLPIHEIGQKGKKGSLGCPYSIKDYYSIAQELGTLNDFKKLIKEVHNRDMKIMMDVVFNHTSRDSILIDQHKDWYWKNKDGELSNRVGDWTDVYDLNHDNLELEEYLSDNVKYWADLGVDAFRFDVASILPLRFYKMIREKIGDEIILLAESVDPNFIKFLRTIGATNATDSELYEYFDLTYPYDIFAAYRAYFNKPSFENKQFLEYMIHIQGSLLPQGALKINCLENHDQPRIASFFKGNALKNLTALSFFLKGTAFIYGGQEVKEKHLPSLFEKETINLKVKDKDFLDFIKNLINFKHNDLNKNIKESFIIKNDNKSVFTIKNIYETHELLGLFNVSNKTIDYKTDLKDGEYVNLLNSQKIIVKNSIISIFEPIVLKL
;
A
#
# COMPACT_ATOMS: atom_id res chain seq x y z
N MET A 1 14.26 -11.50 -0.83
CA MET A 1 13.59 -10.19 -1.07
C MET A 1 13.86 -9.75 -2.51
N LYS A 2 12.85 -9.30 -3.21
CA LYS A 2 12.89 -8.95 -4.65
C LYS A 2 13.25 -7.48 -4.81
N SER A 3 14.54 -7.16 -5.00
CA SER A 3 15.03 -5.78 -5.10
C SER A 3 14.38 -4.98 -6.25
N GLU A 4 13.94 -5.67 -7.31
CA GLU A 4 13.25 -5.06 -8.45
C GLU A 4 11.91 -4.41 -8.07
N LEU A 5 11.29 -4.82 -6.95
CA LEU A 5 10.05 -4.21 -6.47
C LEU A 5 10.24 -2.75 -6.04
N GLN A 6 11.46 -2.32 -5.72
CA GLN A 6 11.76 -0.93 -5.39
C GLN A 6 11.36 0.05 -6.51
N ASN A 7 11.45 -0.38 -7.76
CA ASN A 7 11.12 0.46 -8.93
C ASN A 7 9.71 0.24 -9.46
N LYS A 8 8.89 -0.53 -8.75
CA LYS A 8 7.52 -0.82 -9.16
C LYS A 8 6.51 0.15 -8.57
N VAL A 9 5.37 0.24 -9.24
CA VAL A 9 4.23 1.05 -8.82
C VAL A 9 3.00 0.16 -8.70
N ILE A 10 2.43 0.12 -7.51
CA ILE A 10 1.18 -0.59 -7.20
C ILE A 10 0.03 0.39 -7.32
N TYR A 11 -1.05 -0.02 -8.00
CA TYR A 11 -2.29 0.74 -8.12
C TYR A 11 -3.44 -0.04 -7.48
N GLN A 12 -3.93 0.41 -6.33
CA GLN A 12 -5.00 -0.25 -5.60
C GLN A 12 -6.37 0.09 -6.17
N VAL A 13 -7.20 -0.92 -6.37
CA VAL A 13 -8.55 -0.82 -6.93
C VAL A 13 -9.57 -1.51 -6.04
N TYR A 14 -10.54 -0.79 -5.53
CA TYR A 14 -11.76 -1.36 -4.99
C TYR A 14 -12.78 -1.51 -6.12
N VAL A 15 -12.92 -2.71 -6.66
CA VAL A 15 -13.70 -2.97 -7.89
C VAL A 15 -15.13 -2.44 -7.79
N ARG A 16 -15.82 -2.68 -6.65
CA ARG A 16 -17.18 -2.19 -6.37
C ARG A 16 -17.31 -0.69 -6.64
N ASN A 17 -16.33 0.11 -6.23
CA ASN A 17 -16.39 1.57 -6.21
C ASN A 17 -15.57 2.24 -7.33
N TYR A 18 -14.78 1.48 -8.09
CA TYR A 18 -13.88 2.05 -9.10
C TYR A 18 -14.61 2.55 -10.35
N THR A 19 -15.71 1.89 -10.72
CA THR A 19 -16.55 2.29 -11.85
C THR A 19 -18.03 2.31 -11.46
N LYS A 20 -18.86 3.00 -12.23
CA LYS A 20 -20.31 3.01 -12.01
C LYS A 20 -20.91 1.59 -11.99
N ALA A 21 -20.45 0.70 -12.87
CA ALA A 21 -20.91 -0.68 -12.88
C ALA A 21 -20.33 -1.51 -11.70
N GLY A 22 -19.07 -1.25 -11.27
CA GLY A 22 -18.42 -1.94 -10.17
C GLY A 22 -18.11 -3.41 -10.46
N THR A 23 -17.80 -3.75 -11.70
CA THR A 23 -17.60 -5.14 -12.15
C THR A 23 -16.22 -5.33 -12.79
N PHE A 24 -15.74 -6.58 -12.85
CA PHE A 24 -14.51 -6.93 -13.57
C PHE A 24 -14.57 -6.51 -15.05
N LYS A 25 -15.71 -6.71 -15.71
CA LYS A 25 -15.91 -6.26 -17.11
C LYS A 25 -15.75 -4.75 -17.27
N ALA A 26 -16.18 -3.98 -16.29
CA ALA A 26 -16.03 -2.53 -16.33
C ALA A 26 -14.58 -2.10 -15.99
N LEU A 27 -13.89 -2.82 -15.10
CA LEU A 27 -12.48 -2.60 -14.80
C LEU A 27 -11.60 -2.89 -16.03
N ILE A 28 -11.87 -3.96 -16.78
CA ILE A 28 -11.15 -4.29 -18.03
C ILE A 28 -11.13 -3.09 -18.99
N LYS A 29 -12.25 -2.36 -19.11
CA LYS A 29 -12.34 -1.16 -19.96
C LYS A 29 -11.48 0.03 -19.46
N LYS A 30 -10.93 -0.07 -18.25
CA LYS A 30 -10.06 0.95 -17.64
C LYS A 30 -8.58 0.57 -17.65
N LEU A 31 -8.24 -0.65 -18.06
CA LEU A 31 -6.86 -1.12 -18.03
C LEU A 31 -5.91 -0.30 -18.91
N ASP A 32 -6.36 0.16 -20.07
CA ASP A 32 -5.54 1.03 -20.94
C ASP A 32 -5.23 2.37 -20.26
N TYR A 33 -6.20 2.95 -19.55
CA TYR A 33 -5.96 4.14 -18.75
C TYR A 33 -4.94 3.86 -17.65
N ILE A 34 -5.12 2.79 -16.87
CA ILE A 34 -4.19 2.41 -15.78
C ILE A 34 -2.79 2.15 -16.35
N LYS A 35 -2.66 1.41 -17.45
CA LYS A 35 -1.38 1.19 -18.14
C LYS A 35 -0.75 2.50 -18.62
N SER A 36 -1.55 3.44 -19.12
CA SER A 36 -1.07 4.75 -19.58
C SER A 36 -0.50 5.64 -18.48
N LEU A 37 -0.76 5.31 -17.19
CA LEU A 37 -0.11 5.94 -16.05
C LEU A 37 1.30 5.39 -15.82
N GLY A 38 1.59 4.16 -16.31
CA GLY A 38 2.84 3.44 -16.07
C GLY A 38 2.77 2.44 -14.92
N ILE A 39 1.57 1.95 -14.56
CA ILE A 39 1.38 1.01 -13.45
C ILE A 39 1.96 -0.37 -13.78
N ASP A 40 2.61 -1.00 -12.78
CA ASP A 40 3.16 -2.34 -12.86
C ASP A 40 2.23 -3.40 -12.27
N ILE A 41 1.58 -3.09 -11.15
CA ILE A 41 0.78 -4.07 -10.38
C ILE A 41 -0.58 -3.46 -10.06
N ILE A 42 -1.65 -4.13 -10.48
CA ILE A 42 -3.02 -3.80 -10.07
C ILE A 42 -3.34 -4.61 -8.82
N TYR A 43 -3.64 -3.94 -7.72
CA TYR A 43 -3.99 -4.56 -6.46
C TYR A 43 -5.51 -4.43 -6.21
N LEU A 44 -6.20 -5.57 -6.13
CA LEU A 44 -7.64 -5.64 -5.89
C LEU A 44 -7.94 -5.90 -4.41
N LEU A 45 -8.84 -5.13 -3.81
CA LEU A 45 -9.46 -5.48 -2.54
C LEU A 45 -10.17 -6.83 -2.66
N PRO A 46 -10.56 -7.48 -1.52
CA PRO A 46 -11.15 -8.82 -1.56
C PRO A 46 -12.28 -8.93 -2.58
N ILE A 47 -12.29 -10.05 -3.31
CA ILE A 47 -13.20 -10.31 -4.43
C ILE A 47 -14.24 -11.41 -4.15
N HIS A 48 -14.19 -11.99 -2.95
CA HIS A 48 -14.98 -13.14 -2.55
C HIS A 48 -16.42 -12.80 -2.19
N GLU A 49 -17.29 -13.81 -2.14
CA GLU A 49 -18.63 -13.66 -1.63
C GLU A 49 -18.61 -13.13 -0.19
N ILE A 50 -19.45 -12.13 0.08
CA ILE A 50 -19.55 -11.45 1.36
C ILE A 50 -20.69 -12.06 2.17
N GLY A 51 -20.45 -12.28 3.49
CA GLY A 51 -21.47 -12.76 4.41
C GLY A 51 -22.62 -11.77 4.59
N GLN A 52 -23.79 -12.32 4.92
CA GLN A 52 -25.02 -11.54 5.13
C GLN A 52 -25.39 -11.40 6.60
N LYS A 53 -24.97 -12.37 7.45
CA LYS A 53 -25.30 -12.38 8.87
C LYS A 53 -24.49 -11.33 9.64
N GLY A 54 -25.16 -10.29 10.14
CA GLY A 54 -24.52 -9.21 10.87
C GLY A 54 -23.72 -8.25 10.00
N LYS A 55 -23.95 -8.23 8.69
CA LYS A 55 -23.21 -7.37 7.76
C LYS A 55 -23.31 -5.90 8.11
N LYS A 56 -22.23 -5.16 7.88
CA LYS A 56 -22.18 -3.70 8.01
C LYS A 56 -22.67 -3.06 6.72
N GLY A 57 -23.48 -1.99 6.84
CA GLY A 57 -24.05 -1.29 5.69
C GLY A 57 -25.00 -2.13 4.83
N SER A 58 -25.35 -1.64 3.65
CA SER A 58 -26.29 -2.31 2.76
C SER A 58 -25.68 -3.50 1.99
N LEU A 59 -24.40 -3.39 1.63
CA LEU A 59 -23.68 -4.39 0.79
C LEU A 59 -22.70 -5.27 1.57
N GLY A 60 -22.39 -4.94 2.83
CA GLY A 60 -21.42 -5.67 3.64
C GLY A 60 -19.96 -5.32 3.37
N CYS A 61 -19.11 -5.74 4.29
CA CYS A 61 -17.66 -5.52 4.24
C CYS A 61 -16.99 -6.54 3.31
N PRO A 62 -16.14 -6.15 2.35
CA PRO A 62 -15.43 -7.09 1.49
C PRO A 62 -14.46 -7.99 2.28
N TYR A 63 -14.09 -7.59 3.49
CA TYR A 63 -13.26 -8.39 4.41
C TYR A 63 -14.07 -9.40 5.23
N SER A 64 -15.41 -9.42 5.15
CA SER A 64 -16.29 -10.43 5.79
C SER A 64 -16.57 -11.55 4.80
N ILE A 65 -15.59 -12.44 4.60
CA ILE A 65 -15.60 -13.46 3.55
C ILE A 65 -16.48 -14.64 3.93
N LYS A 66 -17.40 -15.03 3.03
CA LYS A 66 -18.27 -16.19 3.20
C LYS A 66 -17.67 -17.48 2.64
N ASP A 67 -17.02 -17.39 1.48
CA ASP A 67 -16.42 -18.52 0.78
C ASP A 67 -15.15 -18.07 0.05
N TYR A 68 -14.02 -18.67 0.41
CA TYR A 68 -12.68 -18.35 -0.13
C TYR A 68 -12.45 -18.76 -1.59
N TYR A 69 -13.30 -19.64 -2.15
CA TYR A 69 -13.21 -20.09 -3.54
C TYR A 69 -14.25 -19.44 -4.46
N SER A 70 -15.11 -18.59 -3.91
CA SER A 70 -16.16 -17.90 -4.67
C SER A 70 -15.72 -16.51 -5.15
N ILE A 71 -16.49 -15.97 -6.07
CA ILE A 71 -16.45 -14.58 -6.52
C ILE A 71 -17.75 -13.88 -6.09
N ALA A 72 -17.65 -12.69 -5.50
CA ALA A 72 -18.84 -11.89 -5.20
C ALA A 72 -19.65 -11.63 -6.48
N GLN A 73 -20.92 -12.02 -6.46
CA GLN A 73 -21.81 -11.94 -7.63
C GLN A 73 -21.88 -10.51 -8.22
N GLU A 74 -21.79 -9.48 -7.38
CA GLU A 74 -21.78 -8.09 -7.82
C GLU A 74 -20.58 -7.74 -8.72
N LEU A 75 -19.45 -8.43 -8.56
CA LEU A 75 -18.23 -8.19 -9.33
C LEU A 75 -18.23 -8.92 -10.67
N GLY A 76 -18.96 -10.03 -10.76
CA GLY A 76 -19.05 -10.89 -11.92
C GLY A 76 -18.87 -12.37 -11.61
N THR A 77 -18.36 -13.14 -12.56
CA THR A 77 -18.11 -14.57 -12.46
C THR A 77 -16.62 -14.88 -12.38
N LEU A 78 -16.28 -16.13 -12.02
CA LEU A 78 -14.89 -16.63 -12.09
C LEU A 78 -14.32 -16.50 -13.51
N ASN A 79 -15.13 -16.70 -14.55
CA ASN A 79 -14.69 -16.50 -15.94
C ASN A 79 -14.40 -15.02 -16.25
N ASP A 80 -15.16 -14.10 -15.67
CA ASP A 80 -14.88 -12.67 -15.80
C ASP A 80 -13.58 -12.28 -15.09
N PHE A 81 -13.28 -12.89 -13.95
CA PHE A 81 -12.02 -12.72 -13.23
C PHE A 81 -10.82 -13.29 -14.01
N LYS A 82 -10.94 -14.52 -14.53
CA LYS A 82 -9.92 -15.12 -15.42
C LYS A 82 -9.65 -14.23 -16.64
N LYS A 83 -10.72 -13.64 -17.22
CA LYS A 83 -10.55 -12.68 -18.30
C LYS A 83 -9.84 -11.41 -17.86
N LEU A 84 -10.13 -10.89 -16.66
CA LEU A 84 -9.41 -9.74 -16.10
C LEU A 84 -7.92 -10.04 -15.96
N ILE A 85 -7.55 -11.19 -15.37
CA ILE A 85 -6.14 -11.62 -15.25
C ILE A 85 -5.46 -11.60 -16.61
N LYS A 86 -6.06 -12.27 -17.61
CA LYS A 86 -5.52 -12.31 -18.98
C LYS A 86 -5.33 -10.91 -19.58
N GLU A 87 -6.31 -10.02 -19.40
CA GLU A 87 -6.25 -8.66 -19.94
C GLU A 87 -5.22 -7.77 -19.22
N VAL A 88 -4.96 -8.03 -17.92
CA VAL A 88 -3.87 -7.40 -17.16
C VAL A 88 -2.52 -7.86 -17.70
N HIS A 89 -2.33 -9.17 -17.87
CA HIS A 89 -1.10 -9.75 -18.41
C HIS A 89 -0.82 -9.32 -19.85
N ASN A 90 -1.84 -9.23 -20.69
CA ASN A 90 -1.72 -8.73 -22.08
C ASN A 90 -1.16 -7.29 -22.17
N ARG A 91 -1.15 -6.56 -21.06
CA ARG A 91 -0.62 -5.20 -20.92
C ARG A 91 0.68 -5.13 -20.14
N ASP A 92 1.37 -6.26 -19.97
CA ASP A 92 2.59 -6.37 -19.16
C ASP A 92 2.41 -5.75 -17.77
N MET A 93 1.29 -6.03 -17.13
CA MET A 93 1.02 -5.72 -15.73
C MET A 93 0.81 -7.01 -14.95
N LYS A 94 0.99 -6.94 -13.63
CA LYS A 94 0.70 -8.02 -12.68
C LYS A 94 -0.59 -7.73 -11.93
N ILE A 95 -1.22 -8.80 -11.41
CA ILE A 95 -2.40 -8.69 -10.57
C ILE A 95 -2.11 -9.17 -9.15
N MET A 96 -2.47 -8.34 -8.17
CA MET A 96 -2.40 -8.66 -6.74
C MET A 96 -3.82 -8.80 -6.19
N MET A 97 -4.04 -9.80 -5.36
CA MET A 97 -5.32 -10.05 -4.70
C MET A 97 -5.18 -9.93 -3.18
N ASP A 98 -6.17 -9.33 -2.54
CA ASP A 98 -6.27 -9.28 -1.08
C ASP A 98 -6.82 -10.60 -0.54
N VAL A 99 -6.19 -11.16 0.49
CA VAL A 99 -6.61 -12.38 1.18
C VAL A 99 -6.78 -12.12 2.68
N VAL A 100 -7.87 -12.63 3.24
CA VAL A 100 -8.29 -12.38 4.62
C VAL A 100 -8.36 -13.71 5.36
N PHE A 101 -7.33 -14.05 6.10
CA PHE A 101 -7.23 -15.37 6.75
C PHE A 101 -7.25 -15.33 8.28
N ASN A 102 -7.42 -14.14 8.88
CA ASN A 102 -7.65 -14.05 10.31
C ASN A 102 -9.08 -14.41 10.71
N HIS A 103 -10.05 -14.16 9.84
CA HIS A 103 -11.48 -14.30 10.16
C HIS A 103 -12.32 -14.59 8.91
N THR A 104 -13.56 -15.01 9.13
CA THR A 104 -14.60 -15.13 8.09
C THR A 104 -15.85 -14.40 8.50
N SER A 105 -16.81 -14.29 7.58
CA SER A 105 -18.17 -13.84 7.93
C SER A 105 -18.83 -14.78 8.93
N ARG A 106 -19.87 -14.29 9.62
CA ARG A 106 -20.64 -15.05 10.63
C ARG A 106 -21.57 -16.12 10.02
N ASP A 107 -21.65 -16.21 8.71
CA ASP A 107 -22.37 -17.20 7.90
C ASP A 107 -21.46 -17.84 6.83
N SER A 108 -20.16 -17.92 7.12
CA SER A 108 -19.23 -18.63 6.27
C SER A 108 -19.61 -20.11 6.14
N ILE A 109 -19.42 -20.67 4.93
CA ILE A 109 -19.64 -22.09 4.66
C ILE A 109 -18.78 -22.99 5.54
N LEU A 110 -17.61 -22.51 5.99
CA LEU A 110 -16.72 -23.27 6.86
C LEU A 110 -17.28 -23.50 8.27
N ILE A 111 -18.24 -22.68 8.73
CA ILE A 111 -18.83 -22.84 10.06
C ILE A 111 -19.62 -24.14 10.16
N ASP A 112 -20.34 -24.51 9.12
CA ASP A 112 -21.13 -25.75 9.09
C ASP A 112 -20.25 -26.98 8.91
N GLN A 113 -19.12 -26.85 8.23
CA GLN A 113 -18.21 -27.94 7.90
C GLN A 113 -17.14 -28.19 8.99
N HIS A 114 -16.61 -27.10 9.56
CA HIS A 114 -15.42 -27.08 10.42
C HIS A 114 -15.56 -26.07 11.56
N LYS A 115 -16.54 -26.28 12.44
CA LYS A 115 -16.77 -25.39 13.60
C LYS A 115 -15.61 -25.37 14.59
N ASP A 116 -14.75 -26.37 14.56
CA ASP A 116 -13.52 -26.48 15.34
C ASP A 116 -12.37 -25.61 14.81
N TRP A 117 -12.47 -25.12 13.57
CA TRP A 117 -11.50 -24.21 12.98
C TRP A 117 -11.64 -22.74 13.47
N TYR A 118 -12.64 -22.49 14.35
CA TYR A 118 -12.93 -21.14 14.82
C TYR A 118 -12.50 -20.93 16.27
N TRP A 119 -12.03 -19.73 16.54
CA TRP A 119 -11.78 -19.29 17.89
C TRP A 119 -13.09 -19.20 18.68
N LYS A 120 -13.03 -19.64 19.96
CA LYS A 120 -14.18 -19.63 20.87
C LYS A 120 -13.87 -18.80 22.09
N ASN A 121 -14.86 -18.05 22.56
CA ASN A 121 -14.79 -17.32 23.81
C ASN A 121 -14.84 -18.28 25.03
N LYS A 122 -14.81 -17.71 26.23
CA LYS A 122 -14.83 -18.47 27.48
C LYS A 122 -16.11 -19.33 27.65
N ASP A 123 -17.20 -18.95 26.99
CA ASP A 123 -18.50 -19.64 27.04
C ASP A 123 -18.58 -20.75 25.96
N GLY A 124 -17.53 -20.94 25.16
CA GLY A 124 -17.47 -21.92 24.09
C GLY A 124 -18.17 -21.47 22.81
N GLU A 125 -18.58 -20.21 22.69
CA GLU A 125 -19.23 -19.65 21.51
C GLU A 125 -18.20 -19.10 20.52
N LEU A 126 -18.53 -19.18 19.21
CA LEU A 126 -17.74 -18.55 18.16
C LEU A 126 -17.69 -17.03 18.38
N SER A 127 -16.51 -16.44 18.31
CA SER A 127 -16.31 -15.03 18.61
C SER A 127 -15.13 -14.45 17.85
N ASN A 128 -14.85 -13.17 18.05
CA ASN A 128 -13.64 -12.49 17.59
C ASN A 128 -12.87 -11.92 18.78
N ARG A 129 -11.57 -11.68 18.58
CA ARG A 129 -10.68 -11.11 19.60
C ARG A 129 -10.63 -9.58 19.53
N VAL A 130 -11.05 -8.98 18.42
CA VAL A 130 -11.06 -7.53 18.20
C VAL A 130 -12.50 -7.03 18.22
N GLY A 131 -12.91 -6.36 19.29
CA GLY A 131 -14.32 -6.06 19.61
C GLY A 131 -15.10 -5.29 18.54
N ASP A 132 -14.44 -4.46 17.73
CA ASP A 132 -15.12 -3.66 16.68
C ASP A 132 -15.44 -4.45 15.40
N TRP A 133 -14.94 -5.67 15.27
CA TRP A 133 -15.18 -6.54 14.09
C TRP A 133 -16.41 -7.42 14.28
N THR A 134 -17.56 -6.77 14.48
CA THR A 134 -18.81 -7.42 14.88
C THR A 134 -19.48 -8.30 13.83
N ASP A 135 -19.04 -8.23 12.58
CA ASP A 135 -19.58 -8.96 11.42
C ASP A 135 -18.79 -10.22 11.07
N VAL A 136 -17.78 -10.58 11.89
CA VAL A 136 -16.89 -11.72 11.62
C VAL A 136 -16.72 -12.64 12.84
N TYR A 137 -16.17 -13.85 12.60
CA TYR A 137 -15.61 -14.75 13.59
C TYR A 137 -14.16 -15.06 13.26
N ASP A 138 -13.28 -15.01 14.27
CA ASP A 138 -11.87 -15.32 14.11
C ASP A 138 -11.64 -16.82 13.87
N LEU A 139 -10.69 -17.11 12.99
CA LEU A 139 -10.17 -18.45 12.76
C LEU A 139 -9.13 -18.82 13.82
N ASN A 140 -9.05 -20.11 14.16
CA ASN A 140 -8.09 -20.65 15.11
C ASN A 140 -6.91 -21.29 14.37
N HIS A 141 -5.84 -20.54 14.20
CA HIS A 141 -4.62 -21.02 13.55
C HIS A 141 -3.81 -22.06 14.34
N ASP A 142 -4.26 -22.49 15.53
CA ASP A 142 -3.71 -23.67 16.17
C ASP A 142 -4.14 -24.98 15.48
N ASN A 143 -5.16 -24.90 14.62
CA ASN A 143 -5.60 -26.01 13.80
C ASN A 143 -4.80 -26.04 12.48
N LEU A 144 -3.98 -27.08 12.30
CA LEU A 144 -3.14 -27.22 11.11
C LEU A 144 -3.90 -27.59 9.85
N GLU A 145 -5.07 -28.25 9.95
CA GLU A 145 -5.92 -28.53 8.79
C GLU A 145 -6.50 -27.26 8.20
N LEU A 146 -6.82 -26.26 9.05
CA LEU A 146 -7.20 -24.93 8.61
C LEU A 146 -6.06 -24.27 7.83
N GLU A 147 -4.83 -24.29 8.36
CA GLU A 147 -3.67 -23.68 7.68
C GLU A 147 -3.40 -24.36 6.33
N GLU A 148 -3.55 -25.69 6.26
CA GLU A 148 -3.44 -26.44 5.01
C GLU A 148 -4.50 -26.01 3.98
N TYR A 149 -5.77 -25.94 4.39
CA TYR A 149 -6.89 -25.49 3.54
C TYR A 149 -6.67 -24.04 3.02
N LEU A 150 -6.24 -23.12 3.88
CA LEU A 150 -6.02 -21.72 3.49
C LEU A 150 -4.79 -21.58 2.59
N SER A 151 -3.73 -22.36 2.82
CA SER A 151 -2.55 -22.36 1.95
C SER A 151 -2.85 -22.96 0.57
N ASP A 152 -3.70 -23.98 0.49
CA ASP A 152 -4.23 -24.51 -0.77
C ASP A 152 -5.10 -23.49 -1.51
N ASN A 153 -5.84 -22.66 -0.79
CA ASN A 153 -6.58 -21.57 -1.38
C ASN A 153 -5.65 -20.53 -2.06
N VAL A 154 -4.54 -20.16 -1.42
CA VAL A 154 -3.54 -19.26 -2.06
C VAL A 154 -2.99 -19.90 -3.33
N LYS A 155 -2.63 -21.18 -3.26
CA LYS A 155 -2.15 -21.92 -4.43
C LYS A 155 -3.17 -21.96 -5.56
N TYR A 156 -4.44 -22.22 -5.25
CA TYR A 156 -5.52 -22.21 -6.24
C TYR A 156 -5.60 -20.88 -7.02
N TRP A 157 -5.54 -19.74 -6.32
CA TRP A 157 -5.58 -18.44 -6.98
C TRP A 157 -4.29 -18.13 -7.73
N ALA A 158 -3.13 -18.58 -7.23
CA ALA A 158 -1.85 -18.47 -7.95
C ALA A 158 -1.88 -19.30 -9.25
N ASP A 159 -2.39 -20.53 -9.20
CA ASP A 159 -2.52 -21.40 -10.39
C ASP A 159 -3.50 -20.83 -11.44
N LEU A 160 -4.44 -19.96 -11.02
CA LEU A 160 -5.31 -19.20 -11.92
C LEU A 160 -4.62 -17.99 -12.58
N GLY A 161 -3.39 -17.65 -12.15
CA GLY A 161 -2.59 -16.57 -12.70
C GLY A 161 -2.54 -15.31 -11.85
N VAL A 162 -2.90 -15.36 -10.56
CA VAL A 162 -2.66 -14.24 -9.62
C VAL A 162 -1.17 -14.19 -9.31
N ASP A 163 -0.53 -13.05 -9.53
CA ASP A 163 0.92 -12.85 -9.43
C ASP A 163 1.37 -12.42 -8.03
N ALA A 164 0.44 -11.94 -7.21
CA ALA A 164 0.75 -11.37 -5.91
C ALA A 164 -0.43 -11.47 -4.94
N PHE A 165 -0.13 -11.54 -3.64
CA PHE A 165 -1.14 -11.52 -2.59
C PHE A 165 -0.81 -10.49 -1.51
N ARG A 166 -1.82 -9.73 -1.08
CA ARG A 166 -1.75 -8.91 0.13
C ARG A 166 -2.48 -9.64 1.24
N PHE A 167 -1.82 -9.88 2.34
CA PHE A 167 -2.40 -10.52 3.51
C PHE A 167 -2.93 -9.47 4.47
N ASP A 168 -4.23 -9.52 4.68
CA ASP A 168 -4.96 -8.72 5.66
C ASP A 168 -4.47 -9.04 7.07
N VAL A 169 -4.24 -7.98 7.88
CA VAL A 169 -3.73 -8.07 9.27
C VAL A 169 -2.66 -9.14 9.50
N ALA A 170 -1.68 -9.18 8.60
CA ALA A 170 -0.67 -10.25 8.55
C ALA A 170 0.08 -10.46 9.88
N SER A 171 0.19 -9.45 10.71
CA SER A 171 0.85 -9.54 12.03
C SER A 171 0.15 -10.50 13.01
N ILE A 172 -1.13 -10.85 12.78
CA ILE A 172 -1.91 -11.69 13.69
C ILE A 172 -1.76 -13.18 13.35
N LEU A 173 -1.27 -13.51 12.15
CA LEU A 173 -1.14 -14.88 11.68
C LEU A 173 0.24 -15.46 12.04
N PRO A 174 0.35 -16.77 12.33
CA PRO A 174 1.63 -17.37 12.72
C PRO A 174 2.61 -17.46 11.55
N LEU A 175 3.89 -17.22 11.81
CA LEU A 175 4.94 -17.25 10.79
C LEU A 175 5.05 -18.61 10.08
N ARG A 176 4.81 -19.73 10.80
CA ARG A 176 4.79 -21.07 10.20
C ARG A 176 3.77 -21.20 9.07
N PHE A 177 2.64 -20.49 9.16
CA PHE A 177 1.63 -20.48 8.10
C PHE A 177 2.16 -19.83 6.83
N TYR A 178 2.89 -18.72 6.93
CA TYR A 178 3.54 -18.10 5.78
C TYR A 178 4.64 -18.96 5.16
N LYS A 179 5.36 -19.72 6.01
CA LYS A 179 6.31 -20.72 5.52
C LYS A 179 5.60 -21.77 4.67
N MET A 180 4.50 -22.34 5.16
CA MET A 180 3.69 -23.31 4.43
C MET A 180 3.19 -22.73 3.09
N ILE A 181 2.73 -21.49 3.08
CA ILE A 181 2.31 -20.80 1.85
C ILE A 181 3.48 -20.71 0.86
N ARG A 182 4.67 -20.23 1.29
CA ARG A 182 5.83 -20.13 0.43
C ARG A 182 6.26 -21.48 -0.16
N GLU A 183 6.20 -22.54 0.62
CA GLU A 183 6.50 -23.91 0.15
C GLU A 183 5.55 -24.35 -0.98
N LYS A 184 4.29 -23.89 -0.96
CA LYS A 184 3.29 -24.25 -2.01
C LYS A 184 3.34 -23.36 -3.26
N ILE A 185 3.62 -22.07 -3.12
CA ILE A 185 3.55 -21.11 -4.24
C ILE A 185 4.92 -20.66 -4.76
N GLY A 186 6.02 -21.01 -4.06
CA GLY A 186 7.38 -20.60 -4.42
C GLY A 186 7.66 -19.10 -4.21
N ASP A 187 8.86 -18.69 -4.66
CA ASP A 187 9.35 -17.32 -4.44
C ASP A 187 8.95 -16.34 -5.55
N GLU A 188 8.43 -16.81 -6.69
CA GLU A 188 8.04 -15.95 -7.81
C GLU A 188 6.80 -15.09 -7.50
N ILE A 189 5.89 -15.61 -6.68
CA ILE A 189 4.70 -14.88 -6.23
C ILE A 189 5.10 -13.79 -5.23
N ILE A 190 4.62 -12.57 -5.44
CA ILE A 190 4.90 -11.43 -4.57
C ILE A 190 3.95 -11.48 -3.36
N LEU A 191 4.50 -11.35 -2.15
CA LEU A 191 3.72 -11.24 -0.92
C LEU A 191 3.89 -9.87 -0.29
N LEU A 192 2.76 -9.20 -0.06
CA LEU A 192 2.64 -7.93 0.66
C LEU A 192 1.92 -8.17 1.99
N ALA A 193 2.56 -7.85 3.11
CA ALA A 193 1.94 -7.92 4.41
C ALA A 193 1.28 -6.61 4.81
N GLU A 194 0.03 -6.63 5.25
CA GLU A 194 -0.47 -5.60 6.12
C GLU A 194 0.09 -5.84 7.53
N SER A 195 1.25 -5.24 7.79
CA SER A 195 1.76 -5.14 9.14
C SER A 195 0.94 -4.09 9.91
N VAL A 196 0.71 -4.36 11.19
CA VAL A 196 -0.13 -3.49 12.02
C VAL A 196 0.69 -2.48 12.82
N ASP A 197 0.04 -1.44 13.32
CA ASP A 197 0.74 -0.40 14.08
C ASP A 197 1.26 -0.92 15.44
N PRO A 198 2.29 -0.27 16.04
CA PRO A 198 2.91 -0.73 17.28
C PRO A 198 1.97 -0.82 18.48
N ASN A 199 0.91 0.01 18.55
CA ASN A 199 -0.06 -0.07 19.64
C ASN A 199 -0.93 -1.31 19.49
N PHE A 200 -1.26 -1.69 18.25
CA PHE A 200 -2.00 -2.92 18.00
C PHE A 200 -1.16 -4.16 18.31
N ILE A 201 0.14 -4.17 17.97
CA ILE A 201 1.08 -5.22 18.42
C ILE A 201 1.09 -5.32 19.94
N LYS A 202 1.16 -4.18 20.64
CA LYS A 202 1.12 -4.15 22.10
C LYS A 202 -0.19 -4.74 22.66
N PHE A 203 -1.32 -4.39 22.07
CA PHE A 203 -2.62 -4.96 22.43
C PHE A 203 -2.66 -6.47 22.22
N LEU A 204 -2.22 -6.98 21.08
CA LEU A 204 -2.15 -8.42 20.79
C LEU A 204 -1.35 -9.18 21.85
N ARG A 205 -0.22 -8.63 22.29
CA ARG A 205 0.60 -9.20 23.38
C ARG A 205 -0.17 -9.29 24.68
N THR A 206 -1.01 -8.30 25.02
CA THR A 206 -1.79 -8.31 26.26
C THR A 206 -2.85 -9.41 26.30
N ILE A 207 -3.36 -9.82 25.13
CA ILE A 207 -4.35 -10.90 25.01
C ILE A 207 -3.74 -12.25 24.65
N GLY A 208 -2.41 -12.35 24.58
CA GLY A 208 -1.69 -13.58 24.24
C GLY A 208 -1.89 -14.05 22.79
N ALA A 209 -2.26 -13.13 21.87
CA ALA A 209 -2.43 -13.45 20.46
C ALA A 209 -1.09 -13.36 19.71
N THR A 210 -1.00 -14.01 18.55
CA THR A 210 0.10 -13.84 17.59
C THR A 210 0.30 -12.36 17.26
N ASN A 211 1.55 -11.92 17.16
CA ASN A 211 1.87 -10.50 17.06
C ASN A 211 3.20 -10.26 16.32
N ALA A 212 3.34 -10.83 15.12
CA ALA A 212 4.54 -10.69 14.30
C ALA A 212 4.85 -9.23 13.97
N THR A 213 6.08 -8.81 14.18
CA THR A 213 6.60 -7.50 13.82
C THR A 213 6.97 -7.44 12.33
N ASP A 214 7.16 -6.22 11.78
CA ASP A 214 7.63 -6.06 10.40
C ASP A 214 8.91 -6.85 10.11
N SER A 215 9.88 -6.81 11.02
CA SER A 215 11.16 -7.51 10.84
C SER A 215 10.98 -9.02 10.73
N GLU A 216 10.07 -9.62 11.51
CA GLU A 216 9.75 -11.03 11.46
C GLU A 216 8.97 -11.39 10.18
N LEU A 217 8.04 -10.52 9.74
CA LEU A 217 7.28 -10.74 8.51
C LEU A 217 8.19 -10.79 7.26
N TYR A 218 9.31 -10.05 7.23
CA TYR A 218 10.25 -10.10 6.10
C TYR A 218 10.97 -11.44 5.92
N GLU A 219 10.79 -12.40 6.83
CA GLU A 219 11.23 -13.78 6.59
C GLU A 219 10.47 -14.42 5.41
N TYR A 220 9.21 -14.03 5.20
CA TYR A 220 8.33 -14.61 4.18
C TYR A 220 7.74 -13.60 3.19
N PHE A 221 7.75 -12.31 3.52
CA PHE A 221 7.14 -11.27 2.70
C PHE A 221 8.18 -10.46 1.92
N ASP A 222 7.80 -10.01 0.75
CA ASP A 222 8.62 -9.12 -0.09
C ASP A 222 8.42 -7.64 0.26
N LEU A 223 7.20 -7.30 0.71
CA LEU A 223 6.76 -5.94 1.00
C LEU A 223 5.93 -5.89 2.30
N THR A 224 6.00 -4.77 3.02
CA THR A 224 5.08 -4.48 4.13
C THR A 224 4.53 -3.06 4.03
N TYR A 225 3.39 -2.80 4.71
CA TYR A 225 2.84 -1.45 4.87
C TYR A 225 3.69 -0.60 5.82
N PRO A 226 3.67 0.76 5.70
CA PRO A 226 4.40 1.64 6.61
C PRO A 226 3.60 1.96 7.91
N TYR A 227 2.76 1.04 8.39
CA TYR A 227 1.89 1.29 9.54
C TYR A 227 2.66 1.38 10.85
N ASP A 228 3.87 0.84 10.90
CA ASP A 228 4.83 1.02 12.00
C ASP A 228 5.17 2.49 12.28
N ILE A 229 5.13 3.36 11.25
CA ILE A 229 5.40 4.80 11.36
C ILE A 229 4.21 5.69 10.98
N PHE A 230 3.06 5.11 10.65
CA PHE A 230 1.92 5.86 10.11
C PHE A 230 1.33 6.88 11.10
N ALA A 231 1.52 6.68 12.39
CA ALA A 231 1.17 7.66 13.42
C ALA A 231 1.91 9.00 13.23
N ALA A 232 3.18 8.97 12.81
CA ALA A 232 3.95 10.18 12.50
C ALA A 232 3.45 10.87 11.22
N TYR A 233 3.10 10.09 10.18
CA TYR A 233 2.44 10.64 8.99
C TYR A 233 1.13 11.35 9.36
N ARG A 234 0.25 10.71 10.12
CA ARG A 234 -1.03 11.30 10.57
C ARG A 234 -0.82 12.57 11.41
N ALA A 235 0.16 12.58 12.31
CA ALA A 235 0.48 13.76 13.10
C ALA A 235 0.89 14.95 12.18
N TYR A 236 1.74 14.68 11.19
CA TYR A 236 2.15 15.70 10.23
C TYR A 236 1.00 16.14 9.30
N PHE A 237 0.18 15.22 8.80
CA PHE A 237 -0.96 15.54 7.92
C PHE A 237 -2.00 16.43 8.62
N ASN A 238 -2.30 16.12 9.88
CA ASN A 238 -3.28 16.89 10.66
C ASN A 238 -2.76 18.27 11.07
N LYS A 239 -1.46 18.38 11.36
CA LYS A 239 -0.83 19.64 11.78
C LYS A 239 0.60 19.71 11.24
N PRO A 240 0.82 20.23 10.02
CA PRO A 240 2.15 20.48 9.50
C PRO A 240 2.88 21.52 10.39
N SER A 241 3.80 21.05 11.22
CA SER A 241 4.64 21.85 12.09
C SER A 241 6.08 21.35 12.06
N PHE A 242 7.00 22.12 12.63
CA PHE A 242 8.41 21.74 12.72
C PHE A 242 8.58 20.45 13.54
N GLU A 243 7.92 20.37 14.69
CA GLU A 243 7.98 19.22 15.60
C GLU A 243 7.44 17.96 14.94
N ASN A 244 6.28 18.04 14.26
CA ASN A 244 5.68 16.89 13.58
C ASN A 244 6.50 16.46 12.35
N LYS A 245 7.15 17.43 11.65
CA LYS A 245 8.12 17.10 10.60
C LYS A 245 9.31 16.34 11.17
N GLN A 246 9.94 16.86 12.24
CA GLN A 246 11.07 16.20 12.89
C GLN A 246 10.69 14.80 13.40
N PHE A 247 9.48 14.65 13.94
CA PHE A 247 8.98 13.34 14.39
C PHE A 247 8.84 12.38 13.20
N LEU A 248 8.27 12.82 12.09
CA LEU A 248 8.16 11.99 10.88
C LEU A 248 9.55 11.62 10.33
N GLU A 249 10.46 12.57 10.23
CA GLU A 249 11.83 12.35 9.78
C GLU A 249 12.56 11.34 10.67
N TYR A 250 12.40 11.46 11.98
CA TYR A 250 12.97 10.52 12.94
C TYR A 250 12.39 9.10 12.77
N MET A 251 11.07 8.99 12.59
CA MET A 251 10.43 7.68 12.42
C MET A 251 10.83 7.01 11.10
N ILE A 252 10.98 7.76 10.00
CA ILE A 252 11.49 7.22 8.73
C ILE A 252 12.95 6.72 8.92
N HIS A 253 13.78 7.47 9.64
CA HIS A 253 15.15 7.05 9.95
C HIS A 253 15.17 5.76 10.78
N ILE A 254 14.38 5.70 11.86
CA ILE A 254 14.28 4.51 12.73
C ILE A 254 13.79 3.30 11.96
N GLN A 255 12.77 3.47 11.10
CA GLN A 255 12.27 2.39 10.24
C GLN A 255 13.40 1.77 9.41
N GLY A 256 14.19 2.60 8.73
CA GLY A 256 15.32 2.14 7.94
C GLY A 256 16.41 1.40 8.76
N SER A 257 16.54 1.75 10.04
CA SER A 257 17.53 1.16 10.96
C SER A 257 17.08 -0.17 11.57
N LEU A 258 15.77 -0.38 11.75
CA LEU A 258 15.20 -1.56 12.41
C LEU A 258 14.84 -2.69 11.44
N LEU A 259 14.63 -2.39 10.17
CA LEU A 259 14.27 -3.39 9.18
C LEU A 259 15.48 -4.17 8.65
N PRO A 260 15.31 -5.42 8.23
CA PRO A 260 16.37 -6.20 7.60
C PRO A 260 16.94 -5.50 6.37
N GLN A 261 18.22 -5.77 6.08
CA GLN A 261 18.84 -5.24 4.88
C GLN A 261 18.07 -5.68 3.62
N GLY A 262 17.76 -4.74 2.74
CA GLY A 262 16.98 -5.00 1.52
C GLY A 262 15.47 -4.98 1.71
N ALA A 263 14.96 -4.81 2.93
CA ALA A 263 13.53 -4.64 3.19
C ALA A 263 12.94 -3.45 2.41
N LEU A 264 11.75 -3.65 1.86
CA LEU A 264 11.04 -2.66 1.07
C LEU A 264 9.64 -2.43 1.64
N LYS A 265 9.33 -1.18 1.98
CA LYS A 265 7.95 -0.74 2.29
C LYS A 265 7.20 -0.37 1.01
N ILE A 266 5.88 -0.47 1.03
CA ILE A 266 5.08 0.31 0.09
C ILE A 266 5.00 1.75 0.60
N ASN A 267 5.24 2.73 -0.27
CA ASN A 267 5.20 4.15 0.09
C ASN A 267 3.79 4.70 -0.17
N CYS A 268 2.87 4.44 0.77
CA CYS A 268 1.46 4.81 0.62
C CYS A 268 1.13 6.03 1.49
N LEU A 269 0.53 7.05 0.89
CA LEU A 269 0.00 8.24 1.58
C LEU A 269 -1.46 8.07 1.96
N GLU A 270 -2.19 7.27 1.20
CA GLU A 270 -3.60 6.98 1.33
C GLU A 270 -3.91 5.57 0.82
N ASN A 271 -4.96 4.96 1.34
CA ASN A 271 -5.50 3.70 0.84
C ASN A 271 -6.99 3.61 1.20
N HIS A 272 -7.59 2.42 1.13
CA HIS A 272 -9.00 2.19 1.44
C HIS A 272 -9.36 2.37 2.93
N ASP A 273 -8.36 2.34 3.85
CA ASP A 273 -8.52 2.53 5.30
C ASP A 273 -8.09 3.92 5.78
N GLN A 274 -7.40 4.67 4.93
CA GLN A 274 -6.85 5.97 5.30
C GLN A 274 -7.47 7.10 4.50
N PRO A 275 -7.68 8.28 5.13
CA PRO A 275 -8.24 9.43 4.43
C PRO A 275 -7.41 9.81 3.19
N ARG A 276 -8.09 10.33 2.16
CA ARG A 276 -7.47 10.82 0.93
C ARG A 276 -6.50 11.97 1.21
N ILE A 277 -5.28 11.88 0.70
CA ILE A 277 -4.25 12.91 0.93
C ILE A 277 -4.64 14.27 0.38
N ALA A 278 -5.42 14.31 -0.71
CA ALA A 278 -5.95 15.54 -1.30
C ALA A 278 -6.99 16.26 -0.41
N SER A 279 -7.47 15.62 0.67
CA SER A 279 -8.30 16.28 1.69
C SER A 279 -7.46 17.12 2.66
N PHE A 280 -6.19 16.78 2.87
CA PHE A 280 -5.26 17.49 3.75
C PHE A 280 -4.45 18.55 3.01
N PHE A 281 -3.94 18.22 1.82
CA PHE A 281 -3.00 19.08 1.08
C PHE A 281 -3.53 19.49 -0.29
N LYS A 282 -3.10 20.66 -0.76
CA LYS A 282 -3.48 21.25 -2.06
C LYS A 282 -2.24 21.84 -2.74
N GLY A 283 -2.36 22.13 -4.06
CA GLY A 283 -1.33 22.82 -4.83
C GLY A 283 0.03 22.13 -4.73
N ASN A 284 1.08 22.93 -4.54
CA ASN A 284 2.45 22.44 -4.49
C ASN A 284 2.78 21.64 -3.24
N ALA A 285 2.11 21.87 -2.11
CA ALA A 285 2.27 21.04 -0.93
C ALA A 285 1.88 19.57 -1.22
N LEU A 286 0.77 19.35 -1.95
CA LEU A 286 0.35 18.01 -2.37
C LEU A 286 1.35 17.40 -3.37
N LYS A 287 1.82 18.18 -4.38
CA LYS A 287 2.84 17.70 -5.34
C LYS A 287 4.12 17.27 -4.62
N ASN A 288 4.63 18.11 -3.71
CA ASN A 288 5.87 17.82 -2.99
C ASN A 288 5.76 16.60 -2.08
N LEU A 289 4.64 16.45 -1.36
CA LEU A 289 4.43 15.29 -0.50
C LEU A 289 4.29 13.99 -1.32
N THR A 290 3.60 14.06 -2.46
CA THR A 290 3.50 12.94 -3.39
C THR A 290 4.87 12.56 -3.97
N ALA A 291 5.68 13.55 -4.40
CA ALA A 291 7.03 13.30 -4.89
C ALA A 291 7.94 12.70 -3.82
N LEU A 292 7.83 13.18 -2.57
CA LEU A 292 8.55 12.60 -1.42
C LEU A 292 8.26 11.09 -1.28
N SER A 293 6.97 10.69 -1.33
CA SER A 293 6.60 9.27 -1.21
C SER A 293 7.17 8.41 -2.35
N PHE A 294 7.27 8.93 -3.56
CA PHE A 294 7.90 8.24 -4.69
C PHE A 294 9.42 8.16 -4.58
N PHE A 295 10.04 9.15 -3.95
CA PHE A 295 11.49 9.23 -3.81
C PHE A 295 12.04 8.36 -2.67
N LEU A 296 11.25 8.11 -1.62
CA LEU A 296 11.64 7.22 -0.53
C LEU A 296 11.94 5.81 -1.06
N LYS A 297 12.90 5.13 -0.41
CA LYS A 297 13.20 3.71 -0.68
C LYS A 297 11.95 2.87 -0.43
N GLY A 298 11.58 2.05 -1.41
CA GLY A 298 10.39 1.20 -1.36
C GLY A 298 9.59 1.22 -2.66
N THR A 299 8.52 0.47 -2.71
CA THR A 299 7.59 0.38 -3.84
C THR A 299 6.61 1.55 -3.79
N ALA A 300 6.42 2.26 -4.90
CA ALA A 300 5.43 3.33 -4.94
C ALA A 300 4.00 2.77 -4.94
N PHE A 301 3.09 3.49 -4.30
CA PHE A 301 1.70 3.07 -4.15
C PHE A 301 0.74 4.21 -4.47
N ILE A 302 -0.29 3.91 -5.25
CA ILE A 302 -1.38 4.83 -5.61
C ILE A 302 -2.70 4.14 -5.29
N TYR A 303 -3.55 4.79 -4.50
CA TYR A 303 -4.94 4.38 -4.37
C TYR A 303 -5.77 4.99 -5.50
N GLY A 304 -6.52 4.18 -6.24
CA GLY A 304 -7.28 4.62 -7.41
C GLY A 304 -8.08 5.89 -7.17
N GLY A 305 -7.83 6.93 -7.99
CA GLY A 305 -8.34 8.28 -7.81
C GLY A 305 -7.34 9.28 -7.22
N GLN A 306 -6.25 8.85 -6.60
CA GLN A 306 -5.21 9.74 -6.09
C GLN A 306 -4.59 10.58 -7.22
N GLU A 307 -4.43 9.99 -8.40
CA GLU A 307 -3.89 10.62 -9.60
C GLU A 307 -4.76 11.75 -10.17
N VAL A 308 -6.03 11.81 -9.77
CA VAL A 308 -6.98 12.88 -10.12
C VAL A 308 -7.38 13.75 -8.93
N LYS A 309 -6.68 13.61 -7.80
CA LYS A 309 -6.91 14.34 -6.54
C LYS A 309 -8.31 14.07 -5.97
N GLU A 310 -8.79 12.81 -6.03
CA GLU A 310 -10.05 12.42 -5.37
C GLU A 310 -9.92 12.69 -3.86
N LYS A 311 -10.96 13.25 -3.28
CA LYS A 311 -11.01 13.61 -1.85
C LYS A 311 -11.94 12.75 -1.04
N HIS A 312 -12.89 12.11 -1.72
CA HIS A 312 -13.84 11.22 -1.08
C HIS A 312 -13.22 9.84 -0.89
N LEU A 313 -13.19 9.36 0.35
CA LEU A 313 -12.89 7.98 0.67
C LEU A 313 -14.19 7.19 0.59
N PRO A 314 -14.35 6.31 -0.42
CA PRO A 314 -15.59 5.55 -0.56
C PRO A 314 -15.75 4.57 0.60
N SER A 315 -16.99 4.40 1.04
CA SER A 315 -17.36 3.40 2.04
C SER A 315 -16.96 1.99 1.57
N LEU A 316 -16.48 1.16 2.49
CA LEU A 316 -16.29 -0.28 2.25
C LEU A 316 -17.63 -1.03 2.21
N PHE A 317 -18.69 -0.47 2.79
CA PHE A 317 -19.96 -1.14 3.04
C PHE A 317 -21.07 -0.77 2.05
N GLU A 318 -20.81 0.25 1.23
CA GLU A 318 -21.77 0.80 0.27
C GLU A 318 -21.14 0.92 -1.12
N LYS A 319 -21.99 1.18 -2.12
CA LYS A 319 -21.51 1.49 -3.47
C LYS A 319 -21.40 3.00 -3.66
N GLU A 320 -20.18 3.49 -3.59
CA GLU A 320 -19.84 4.92 -3.73
C GLU A 320 -18.77 5.08 -4.81
N THR A 321 -19.23 5.26 -6.06
CA THR A 321 -18.31 5.35 -7.20
C THR A 321 -17.38 6.55 -7.07
N ILE A 322 -16.07 6.31 -7.13
CA ILE A 322 -15.05 7.36 -7.16
C ILE A 322 -15.12 8.17 -8.47
N ASN A 323 -14.73 9.44 -8.39
CA ASN A 323 -14.75 10.33 -9.56
C ASN A 323 -13.36 10.36 -10.22
N LEU A 324 -13.20 9.58 -11.28
CA LEU A 324 -11.97 9.53 -12.08
C LEU A 324 -11.88 10.60 -13.18
N LYS A 325 -12.73 11.62 -13.14
CA LYS A 325 -12.66 12.71 -14.12
C LYS A 325 -11.42 13.55 -13.90
N VAL A 326 -10.57 13.63 -14.91
CA VAL A 326 -9.40 14.50 -14.90
C VAL A 326 -9.83 15.97 -14.93
N LYS A 327 -9.68 16.65 -13.78
CA LYS A 327 -9.95 18.08 -13.63
C LYS A 327 -8.68 18.92 -13.67
N ASP A 328 -7.54 18.29 -13.42
CA ASP A 328 -6.22 18.90 -13.38
C ASP A 328 -5.25 18.02 -14.16
N LYS A 329 -5.06 18.38 -15.43
CA LYS A 329 -4.17 17.65 -16.34
C LYS A 329 -2.72 17.75 -15.90
N ASP A 330 -2.30 18.91 -15.38
CA ASP A 330 -0.92 19.14 -14.96
C ASP A 330 -0.54 18.23 -13.78
N PHE A 331 -1.49 18.00 -12.87
CA PHE A 331 -1.26 17.05 -11.76
C PHE A 331 -1.20 15.59 -12.26
N LEU A 332 -2.06 15.21 -13.20
CA LEU A 332 -2.01 13.87 -13.80
C LEU A 332 -0.69 13.63 -14.54
N ASP A 333 -0.24 14.61 -15.34
CA ASP A 333 1.03 14.55 -16.05
C ASP A 333 2.22 14.53 -15.06
N PHE A 334 2.12 15.25 -13.95
CA PHE A 334 3.09 15.20 -12.86
C PHE A 334 3.17 13.78 -12.23
N ILE A 335 2.05 13.11 -11.98
CA ILE A 335 2.03 11.72 -11.49
C ILE A 335 2.71 10.78 -12.49
N LYS A 336 2.44 10.92 -13.78
CA LYS A 336 3.11 10.14 -14.83
C LYS A 336 4.63 10.37 -14.83
N ASN A 337 5.07 11.61 -14.65
CA ASN A 337 6.50 11.93 -14.55
C ASN A 337 7.14 11.29 -13.31
N LEU A 338 6.45 11.25 -12.17
CA LEU A 338 6.93 10.55 -10.97
C LEU A 338 7.05 9.04 -11.20
N ILE A 339 6.08 8.43 -11.90
CA ILE A 339 6.13 7.01 -12.25
C ILE A 339 7.29 6.74 -13.22
N ASN A 340 7.47 7.57 -14.25
CA ASN A 340 8.61 7.47 -15.15
C ASN A 340 9.95 7.63 -14.41
N PHE A 341 10.04 8.57 -13.46
CA PHE A 341 11.22 8.71 -12.60
C PHE A 341 11.43 7.44 -11.75
N LYS A 342 10.35 6.85 -11.20
CA LYS A 342 10.43 5.61 -10.42
C LYS A 342 11.02 4.45 -11.24
N HIS A 343 10.69 4.37 -12.53
CA HIS A 343 11.21 3.36 -13.46
C HIS A 343 12.60 3.69 -14.02
N ASN A 344 13.11 4.92 -13.84
CA ASN A 344 14.39 5.32 -14.39
C ASN A 344 15.56 4.52 -13.79
N ASP A 345 16.53 4.19 -14.62
CA ASP A 345 17.72 3.43 -14.19
C ASP A 345 18.51 4.14 -13.09
N LEU A 346 18.49 5.48 -13.06
CA LEU A 346 19.11 6.26 -11.99
C LEU A 346 18.44 6.06 -10.61
N ASN A 347 17.21 5.55 -10.56
CA ASN A 347 16.48 5.32 -9.30
C ASN A 347 16.42 3.84 -8.90
N LYS A 348 17.17 2.96 -9.59
CA LYS A 348 17.19 1.53 -9.27
C LYS A 348 18.20 1.23 -8.16
N ASN A 349 17.83 0.28 -7.29
CA ASN A 349 18.70 -0.29 -6.27
C ASN A 349 19.29 0.74 -5.29
N ILE A 350 18.41 1.53 -4.65
CA ILE A 350 18.81 2.40 -3.53
C ILE A 350 19.43 1.52 -2.45
N LYS A 351 20.70 1.72 -2.16
CA LYS A 351 21.40 1.03 -1.07
C LYS A 351 20.95 1.58 0.26
N GLU A 352 21.06 2.90 0.42
CA GLU A 352 20.70 3.60 1.65
C GLU A 352 19.96 4.90 1.37
N SER A 353 19.12 5.31 2.29
CA SER A 353 18.42 6.60 2.28
C SER A 353 18.70 7.35 3.58
N PHE A 354 19.11 8.59 3.46
CA PHE A 354 19.39 9.46 4.58
C PHE A 354 18.45 10.67 4.57
N ILE A 355 17.90 10.98 5.73
CA ILE A 355 17.23 12.25 5.95
C ILE A 355 18.27 13.28 6.36
N ILE A 356 18.39 14.36 5.61
CA ILE A 356 19.23 15.50 5.95
C ILE A 356 18.39 16.46 6.79
N LYS A 357 18.67 16.51 8.09
CA LYS A 357 17.98 17.40 9.04
C LYS A 357 18.20 18.87 8.67
N ASN A 358 17.16 19.65 8.77
CA ASN A 358 17.18 21.09 8.55
C ASN A 358 16.15 21.81 9.43
N ASP A 359 16.33 23.10 9.64
CA ASP A 359 15.48 23.92 10.51
C ASP A 359 14.22 24.46 9.83
N ASN A 360 13.99 24.12 8.55
CA ASN A 360 12.80 24.51 7.84
C ASN A 360 11.64 23.59 8.14
N LYS A 361 10.50 24.15 8.54
CA LYS A 361 9.30 23.36 8.93
C LYS A 361 8.59 22.65 7.77
N SER A 362 8.90 22.99 6.53
CA SER A 362 8.19 22.51 5.35
C SER A 362 9.08 21.74 4.38
N VAL A 363 10.40 21.85 4.48
CA VAL A 363 11.34 21.23 3.53
C VAL A 363 11.84 19.91 4.08
N PHE A 364 11.52 18.82 3.39
CA PHE A 364 12.15 17.52 3.60
C PHE A 364 13.32 17.38 2.64
N THR A 365 14.47 16.98 3.16
CA THR A 365 15.69 16.75 2.38
C THR A 365 16.12 15.30 2.54
N ILE A 366 16.13 14.56 1.45
CA ILE A 366 16.47 13.13 1.42
C ILE A 366 17.63 12.91 0.48
N LYS A 367 18.63 12.17 0.92
CA LYS A 367 19.73 11.70 0.08
C LYS A 367 19.64 10.17 -0.10
N ASN A 368 19.52 9.73 -1.33
CA ASN A 368 19.58 8.34 -1.70
C ASN A 368 20.96 7.99 -2.26
N ILE A 369 21.59 6.94 -1.72
CA ILE A 369 22.88 6.43 -2.15
C ILE A 369 22.67 5.19 -3.01
N TYR A 370 23.30 5.20 -4.17
CA TYR A 370 23.36 4.11 -5.13
C TYR A 370 24.80 3.61 -5.24
N GLU A 371 25.06 2.63 -6.05
CA GLU A 371 26.42 2.10 -6.24
C GLU A 371 27.38 3.10 -6.90
N THR A 372 26.86 3.85 -7.87
CA THR A 372 27.67 4.70 -8.77
C THR A 372 27.37 6.20 -8.63
N HIS A 373 26.36 6.58 -7.87
CA HIS A 373 25.92 7.98 -7.76
C HIS A 373 25.06 8.20 -6.51
N GLU A 374 24.76 9.45 -6.24
CA GLU A 374 23.83 9.89 -5.20
C GLU A 374 22.73 10.75 -5.82
N LEU A 375 21.51 10.66 -5.28
CA LEU A 375 20.43 11.58 -5.61
C LEU A 375 20.02 12.37 -4.37
N LEU A 376 19.84 13.68 -4.56
CA LEU A 376 19.32 14.58 -3.54
C LEU A 376 17.90 14.99 -3.88
N GLY A 377 16.95 14.69 -3.02
CA GLY A 377 15.56 15.13 -3.11
C GLY A 377 15.28 16.29 -2.15
N LEU A 378 14.64 17.34 -2.64
CA LEU A 378 14.20 18.51 -1.89
C LEU A 378 12.70 18.70 -2.09
N PHE A 379 11.92 18.58 -1.01
CA PHE A 379 10.46 18.56 -1.06
C PHE A 379 9.88 19.62 -0.12
N ASN A 380 9.38 20.69 -0.69
CA ASN A 380 8.77 21.79 0.06
C ASN A 380 7.26 21.57 0.23
N VAL A 381 6.84 20.95 1.34
CA VAL A 381 5.43 20.66 1.65
C VAL A 381 4.73 21.96 2.12
N SER A 382 4.79 23.00 1.30
CA SER A 382 4.06 24.24 1.46
C SER A 382 3.63 24.81 0.10
N ASN A 383 2.79 25.85 0.12
CA ASN A 383 2.38 26.57 -1.10
C ASN A 383 3.12 27.91 -1.26
N LYS A 384 4.32 28.02 -0.67
CA LYS A 384 5.18 29.21 -0.77
C LYS A 384 6.55 28.80 -1.29
N THR A 385 7.20 29.64 -2.06
CA THR A 385 8.61 29.44 -2.39
C THR A 385 9.47 29.61 -1.13
N ILE A 386 10.42 28.70 -0.96
CA ILE A 386 11.38 28.72 0.16
C ILE A 386 12.78 28.83 -0.42
N ASP A 387 13.52 29.88 0.00
CA ASP A 387 14.94 29.94 -0.23
C ASP A 387 15.63 29.07 0.83
N TYR A 388 16.23 28.00 0.36
CA TYR A 388 16.80 26.94 1.20
C TYR A 388 18.31 26.94 1.09
N LYS A 389 18.99 27.03 2.26
CA LYS A 389 20.45 26.93 2.34
C LYS A 389 20.87 25.47 2.12
N THR A 390 21.79 25.24 1.19
CA THR A 390 22.27 23.91 0.78
C THR A 390 23.79 23.87 0.81
N ASP A 391 24.36 22.67 0.94
CA ASP A 391 25.81 22.42 0.80
C ASP A 391 26.25 22.19 -0.66
N LEU A 392 25.31 22.32 -1.62
CA LEU A 392 25.62 22.25 -3.05
C LEU A 392 26.51 23.42 -3.45
N LYS A 393 27.43 23.15 -4.37
CA LYS A 393 28.25 24.22 -4.99
C LYS A 393 27.37 25.11 -5.86
N ASP A 394 27.74 26.40 -5.91
CA ASP A 394 27.08 27.33 -6.83
C ASP A 394 27.21 26.84 -8.26
N GLY A 395 26.12 26.86 -9.02
CA GLY A 395 26.08 26.37 -10.37
C GLY A 395 24.67 26.04 -10.88
N GLU A 396 24.63 25.48 -12.07
CA GLU A 396 23.40 24.99 -12.70
C GLU A 396 23.29 23.46 -12.54
N TYR A 397 22.12 23.01 -12.12
CA TYR A 397 21.73 21.62 -11.96
C TYR A 397 20.49 21.31 -12.80
N VAL A 398 20.20 20.04 -13.05
CA VAL A 398 19.01 19.60 -13.77
C VAL A 398 18.09 18.84 -12.82
N ASN A 399 16.84 19.29 -12.71
CA ASN A 399 15.82 18.54 -11.97
C ASN A 399 15.40 17.29 -12.76
N LEU A 400 15.67 16.12 -12.20
CA LEU A 400 15.38 14.83 -12.84
C LEU A 400 13.86 14.55 -13.00
N LEU A 401 13.00 15.28 -12.30
CA LEU A 401 11.54 15.09 -12.39
C LEU A 401 10.91 15.77 -13.62
N ASN A 402 11.52 16.85 -14.13
CA ASN A 402 10.92 17.65 -15.20
C ASN A 402 11.93 18.29 -16.15
N SER A 403 13.22 17.94 -16.03
CA SER A 403 14.35 18.49 -16.82
C SER A 403 14.55 20.00 -16.72
N GLN A 404 13.94 20.67 -15.74
CA GLN A 404 14.15 22.11 -15.53
C GLN A 404 15.54 22.40 -14.97
N LYS A 405 16.10 23.53 -15.37
CA LYS A 405 17.34 24.05 -14.79
C LYS A 405 17.07 24.62 -13.39
N ILE A 406 17.88 24.22 -12.45
CA ILE A 406 17.89 24.68 -11.06
C ILE A 406 19.20 25.41 -10.82
N ILE A 407 19.10 26.62 -10.31
CA ILE A 407 20.26 27.48 -10.03
C ILE A 407 20.54 27.49 -8.52
N VAL A 408 21.77 27.16 -8.16
CA VAL A 408 22.29 27.35 -6.81
C VAL A 408 23.22 28.57 -6.85
N LYS A 409 22.94 29.56 -6.02
CA LYS A 409 23.72 30.78 -5.90
C LYS A 409 23.91 31.19 -4.44
N ASN A 410 25.15 31.47 -4.04
CA ASN A 410 25.50 31.75 -2.64
C ASN A 410 25.05 30.66 -1.67
N SER A 411 25.14 29.39 -2.10
CA SER A 411 24.63 28.20 -1.36
C SER A 411 23.13 28.27 -1.07
N ILE A 412 22.35 28.96 -1.90
CA ILE A 412 20.88 29.04 -1.78
C ILE A 412 20.22 28.43 -3.04
N ILE A 413 19.16 27.70 -2.80
CA ILE A 413 18.28 27.12 -3.82
C ILE A 413 16.83 27.51 -3.51
N SER A 414 16.10 28.04 -4.49
CA SER A 414 14.67 28.36 -4.34
C SER A 414 13.83 27.11 -4.64
N ILE A 415 13.05 26.64 -3.65
CA ILE A 415 12.23 25.43 -3.76
C ILE A 415 10.76 25.83 -3.74
N PHE A 416 10.05 25.54 -4.83
CA PHE A 416 8.60 25.62 -4.91
C PHE A 416 8.01 24.25 -5.30
N GLU A 417 8.36 23.74 -6.47
CA GLU A 417 8.06 22.37 -6.89
C GLU A 417 9.10 21.38 -6.35
N PRO A 418 8.80 20.06 -6.34
CA PRO A 418 9.77 19.07 -5.91
C PRO A 418 11.00 19.04 -6.81
N ILE A 419 12.15 18.91 -6.22
CA ILE A 419 13.44 18.88 -6.91
C ILE A 419 14.16 17.59 -6.58
N VAL A 420 14.67 16.90 -7.62
CA VAL A 420 15.58 15.77 -7.48
C VAL A 420 16.81 16.01 -8.34
N LEU A 421 17.97 16.01 -7.73
CA LEU A 421 19.26 16.28 -8.36
C LEU A 421 20.17 15.06 -8.29
N LYS A 422 20.98 14.84 -9.32
CA LYS A 422 22.12 13.92 -9.29
C LYS A 422 23.33 14.66 -8.77
N LEU A 423 24.01 14.09 -7.75
CA LEU A 423 25.25 14.60 -7.17
C LEU A 423 26.48 13.96 -7.80
#